data_18c1b58adcb0972c00693c32b6a4e545
#
_entry.id   18c1b58adcb0972c00693c32b6a4e545
#
_cell.length_a   1.000
_cell.length_b   1.000
_cell.length_c   1.000
_cell.angle_alpha   90.00
_cell.angle_beta   90.00
_cell.angle_gamma   90.00
#
_symmetry.space_group_name_H-M   'P 1'
#
loop_
_entity.id
_entity.type
_entity.pdbx_description
1 polymer ?
#
loop_
_entity_poly.entity_id
_entity_poly.type
_entity_poly.pdbx_seq_one_letter_code
_entity_poly.pdbx_strand_id
1 'polypeptide(L)'
;MLQDYHVHALAHGEYEYTYDWLKKFLITARKRQIQELGFAEHDEFLSRIDTSILKRLQEEFPDITLRLGLEVDYIPGREDYIRQISQSYDFDYIIGSVHFIDGWGFDHPDLRHLFEEKDIDQVYSRYFELVQMAVKTGLFDIIGHLDLIKIWGHRPRRHNVLFYVESLLNSIKAAGMLIEINSAGLRKPVGEMYPQQEIIELMASKQIAVTLGSDAHHPRQVGEGLQEVRGVLINAGFTHRASLQQRQMEMLPL
;
A
#
# COMPACT_ATOMS: atom_id res chain seq x y z
N MET A 1 1.42 -14.04 12.68
CA MET A 1 1.11 -14.47 11.29
C MET A 1 1.49 -13.35 10.32
N LEU A 2 2.16 -13.65 9.19
CA LEU A 2 2.50 -12.62 8.20
C LEU A 2 1.41 -12.50 7.15
N GLN A 3 1.21 -11.25 6.71
CA GLN A 3 0.28 -10.83 5.67
C GLN A 3 1.07 -10.04 4.64
N ASP A 4 0.64 -10.12 3.38
CA ASP A 4 1.13 -9.27 2.28
C ASP A 4 -0.07 -8.85 1.42
N TYR A 5 -0.54 -7.62 1.59
CA TYR A 5 -1.75 -7.11 0.92
C TYR A 5 -1.45 -6.24 -0.30
N HIS A 6 -0.17 -6.07 -0.64
CA HIS A 6 0.21 -5.22 -1.74
C HIS A 6 1.09 -5.98 -2.73
N VAL A 7 0.43 -6.67 -3.67
CA VAL A 7 1.10 -7.51 -4.66
C VAL A 7 0.47 -7.31 -6.04
N HIS A 8 1.32 -7.01 -7.02
CA HIS A 8 0.96 -6.78 -8.41
C HIS A 8 1.45 -7.93 -9.28
N ALA A 9 0.57 -8.86 -9.65
CA ALA A 9 0.95 -9.96 -10.55
C ALA A 9 1.16 -9.47 -11.99
N LEU A 10 0.47 -8.41 -12.39
CA LEU A 10 0.63 -7.77 -13.69
C LEU A 10 1.83 -6.82 -13.74
N ALA A 11 2.39 -6.45 -12.58
CA ALA A 11 3.38 -5.38 -12.44
C ALA A 11 2.88 -4.07 -13.11
N HIS A 12 3.65 -3.45 -13.99
CA HIS A 12 3.17 -2.30 -14.79
C HIS A 12 2.74 -2.73 -16.20
N GLY A 13 2.11 -3.93 -16.31
CA GLY A 13 1.63 -4.48 -17.58
C GLY A 13 2.60 -5.42 -18.27
N GLU A 14 3.79 -5.69 -17.68
CA GLU A 14 4.81 -6.55 -18.25
C GLU A 14 4.43 -8.03 -18.25
N TYR A 15 3.51 -8.45 -17.40
CA TYR A 15 3.11 -9.86 -17.25
C TYR A 15 1.64 -10.07 -17.57
N GLU A 16 1.28 -11.34 -17.78
CA GLU A 16 -0.09 -11.77 -18.01
C GLU A 16 -0.68 -12.40 -16.73
N TYR A 17 -1.97 -12.15 -16.47
CA TYR A 17 -2.69 -12.67 -15.31
C TYR A 17 -3.05 -14.15 -15.53
N THR A 18 -2.04 -15.04 -15.48
CA THR A 18 -2.21 -16.46 -15.74
C THR A 18 -2.05 -17.30 -14.47
N TYR A 19 -2.70 -18.47 -14.46
CA TYR A 19 -2.62 -19.41 -13.34
C TYR A 19 -1.17 -19.76 -12.96
N ASP A 20 -0.33 -20.13 -13.96
CA ASP A 20 1.05 -20.54 -13.71
C ASP A 20 1.93 -19.38 -13.22
N TRP A 21 1.60 -18.15 -13.63
CA TRP A 21 2.30 -16.96 -13.17
C TRP A 21 1.95 -16.64 -11.73
N LEU A 22 0.66 -16.53 -11.40
CA LEU A 22 0.19 -16.23 -10.05
C LEU A 22 0.61 -17.32 -9.05
N LYS A 23 0.60 -18.60 -9.46
CA LYS A 23 1.08 -19.71 -8.63
C LYS A 23 2.49 -19.50 -8.09
N LYS A 24 3.38 -18.84 -8.84
CA LYS A 24 4.74 -18.53 -8.38
C LYS A 24 4.76 -17.59 -7.17
N PHE A 25 3.80 -16.66 -7.09
CA PHE A 25 3.64 -15.78 -5.95
C PHE A 25 3.25 -16.57 -4.70
N LEU A 26 2.30 -17.50 -4.81
CA LEU A 26 1.88 -18.35 -3.70
C LEU A 26 2.99 -19.29 -3.24
N ILE A 27 3.77 -19.86 -4.15
CA ILE A 27 4.93 -20.68 -3.81
C ILE A 27 5.92 -19.87 -2.98
N THR A 28 6.15 -18.60 -3.33
CA THR A 28 7.04 -17.72 -2.57
C THR A 28 6.41 -17.32 -1.24
N ALA A 29 5.13 -16.97 -1.22
CA ALA A 29 4.38 -16.68 0.00
C ALA A 29 4.48 -17.82 1.01
N ARG A 30 4.24 -19.07 0.57
CA ARG A 30 4.38 -20.27 1.40
C ARG A 30 5.80 -20.43 1.97
N LYS A 31 6.84 -20.23 1.15
CA LYS A 31 8.25 -20.31 1.58
C LYS A 31 8.58 -19.24 2.63
N ARG A 32 7.95 -18.07 2.56
CA ARG A 32 8.15 -16.94 3.48
C ARG A 32 7.13 -16.93 4.63
N GLN A 33 6.32 -17.98 4.75
CA GLN A 33 5.31 -18.11 5.81
C GLN A 33 4.29 -16.98 5.82
N ILE A 34 3.96 -16.44 4.63
CA ILE A 34 2.84 -15.53 4.44
C ILE A 34 1.56 -16.37 4.44
N GLN A 35 0.65 -16.05 5.35
CA GLN A 35 -0.59 -16.79 5.54
C GLN A 35 -1.81 -16.09 4.95
N GLU A 36 -1.64 -14.82 4.61
CA GLU A 36 -2.66 -14.01 3.97
C GLU A 36 -2.01 -13.19 2.86
N LEU A 37 -2.40 -13.46 1.60
CA LEU A 37 -1.84 -12.83 0.41
C LEU A 37 -2.94 -12.14 -0.38
N GLY A 38 -2.78 -10.84 -0.61
CA GLY A 38 -3.70 -10.04 -1.39
C GLY A 38 -3.08 -9.60 -2.72
N PHE A 39 -3.74 -9.93 -3.83
CA PHE A 39 -3.42 -9.32 -5.11
C PHE A 39 -4.17 -7.99 -5.23
N ALA A 40 -3.45 -6.89 -5.39
CA ALA A 40 -3.97 -5.53 -5.47
C ALA A 40 -3.40 -4.84 -6.71
N GLU A 41 -3.87 -5.26 -7.88
CA GLU A 41 -3.40 -4.70 -9.15
C GLU A 41 -3.71 -3.20 -9.23
N HIS A 42 -2.94 -2.45 -10.02
CA HIS A 42 -3.24 -1.06 -10.33
C HIS A 42 -4.57 -0.95 -11.08
N ASP A 43 -5.34 0.10 -10.82
CA ASP A 43 -6.69 0.29 -11.37
C ASP A 43 -6.72 0.36 -12.91
N GLU A 44 -5.62 0.76 -13.55
CA GLU A 44 -5.50 0.74 -15.02
C GLU A 44 -5.52 -0.68 -15.62
N PHE A 45 -5.15 -1.70 -14.85
CA PHE A 45 -5.16 -3.10 -15.27
C PHE A 45 -6.40 -3.89 -14.81
N LEU A 46 -7.39 -3.22 -14.25
CA LEU A 46 -8.61 -3.84 -13.71
C LEU A 46 -9.26 -4.84 -14.68
N SER A 47 -9.34 -4.51 -15.97
CA SER A 47 -9.95 -5.37 -16.99
C SER A 47 -9.17 -6.67 -17.27
N ARG A 48 -7.95 -6.80 -16.77
CA ARG A 48 -7.09 -7.99 -16.96
C ARG A 48 -7.18 -8.97 -15.79
N ILE A 49 -7.88 -8.62 -14.71
CA ILE A 49 -8.05 -9.48 -13.54
C ILE A 49 -9.02 -10.62 -13.85
N ASP A 50 -8.59 -11.87 -13.66
CA ASP A 50 -9.44 -13.06 -13.74
C ASP A 50 -9.57 -13.71 -12.36
N THR A 51 -10.70 -13.45 -11.70
CA THR A 51 -10.98 -13.96 -10.35
C THR A 51 -11.16 -15.48 -10.31
N SER A 52 -11.43 -16.14 -11.46
CA SER A 52 -11.53 -17.61 -11.53
C SER A 52 -10.19 -18.27 -11.23
N ILE A 53 -9.08 -17.61 -11.59
CA ILE A 53 -7.72 -18.06 -11.29
C ILE A 53 -7.47 -18.04 -9.78
N LEU A 54 -7.91 -16.99 -9.08
CA LEU A 54 -7.74 -16.90 -7.63
C LEU A 54 -8.51 -18.00 -6.89
N LYS A 55 -9.73 -18.32 -7.34
CA LYS A 55 -10.51 -19.44 -6.78
C LYS A 55 -9.79 -20.77 -6.92
N ARG A 56 -9.24 -21.07 -8.11
CA ARG A 56 -8.46 -22.31 -8.33
C ARG A 56 -7.20 -22.35 -7.48
N LEU A 57 -6.50 -21.23 -7.34
CA LEU A 57 -5.30 -21.13 -6.49
C LEU A 57 -5.64 -21.30 -5.02
N GLN A 58 -6.76 -20.78 -4.55
CA GLN A 58 -7.22 -20.98 -3.17
C GLN A 58 -7.47 -22.45 -2.85
N GLU A 59 -8.00 -23.23 -3.80
CA GLU A 59 -8.20 -24.69 -3.65
C GLU A 59 -6.85 -25.44 -3.56
N GLU A 60 -5.84 -25.02 -4.33
CA GLU A 60 -4.51 -25.64 -4.31
C GLU A 60 -3.65 -25.20 -3.11
N PHE A 61 -3.88 -24.00 -2.60
CA PHE A 61 -3.13 -23.41 -1.49
C PHE A 61 -4.05 -23.10 -0.29
N PRO A 62 -4.67 -24.13 0.34
CA PRO A 62 -5.63 -23.91 1.43
C PRO A 62 -4.99 -23.35 2.72
N ASP A 63 -3.65 -23.40 2.82
CA ASP A 63 -2.84 -22.86 3.90
C ASP A 63 -2.55 -21.36 3.78
N ILE A 64 -2.90 -20.73 2.64
CA ILE A 64 -2.78 -19.30 2.39
C ILE A 64 -4.17 -18.74 2.10
N THR A 65 -4.61 -17.78 2.88
CA THR A 65 -5.86 -17.05 2.58
C THR A 65 -5.59 -16.04 1.46
N LEU A 66 -6.24 -16.23 0.32
CA LEU A 66 -6.16 -15.26 -0.77
C LEU A 66 -7.18 -14.14 -0.60
N ARG A 67 -6.75 -12.91 -0.92
CA ARG A 67 -7.59 -11.72 -0.93
C ARG A 67 -7.52 -11.06 -2.31
N LEU A 68 -8.63 -10.48 -2.72
CA LEU A 68 -8.70 -9.63 -3.89
C LEU A 68 -8.74 -8.17 -3.44
N GLY A 69 -7.68 -7.44 -3.70
CA GLY A 69 -7.60 -5.99 -3.51
C GLY A 69 -7.54 -5.25 -4.85
N LEU A 70 -7.52 -3.93 -4.75
CA LEU A 70 -7.22 -3.03 -5.85
C LEU A 70 -6.40 -1.87 -5.32
N GLU A 71 -5.29 -1.51 -5.99
CA GLU A 71 -4.62 -0.24 -5.75
C GLU A 71 -5.13 0.79 -6.74
N VAL A 72 -5.55 1.93 -6.22
CA VAL A 72 -6.16 3.00 -7.01
C VAL A 72 -5.41 4.30 -6.82
N ASP A 73 -4.98 4.89 -7.93
CA ASP A 73 -4.40 6.22 -7.95
C ASP A 73 -5.44 7.28 -7.60
N TYR A 74 -5.24 7.95 -6.45
CA TYR A 74 -6.04 9.13 -6.14
C TYR A 74 -5.52 10.35 -6.92
N ILE A 75 -6.33 10.79 -7.85
CA ILE A 75 -6.16 12.05 -8.58
C ILE A 75 -7.46 12.84 -8.40
N PRO A 76 -7.41 14.10 -7.92
CA PRO A 76 -8.61 14.93 -7.76
C PRO A 76 -9.47 14.97 -9.04
N GLY A 77 -10.78 14.76 -8.87
CA GLY A 77 -11.74 14.70 -9.98
C GLY A 77 -12.00 13.30 -10.52
N ARG A 78 -11.32 12.24 -10.01
CA ARG A 78 -11.60 10.85 -10.37
C ARG A 78 -12.56 10.14 -9.41
N GLU A 79 -13.16 10.83 -8.45
CA GLU A 79 -13.93 10.21 -7.37
C GLU A 79 -15.10 9.35 -7.88
N ASP A 80 -15.80 9.79 -8.93
CA ASP A 80 -16.90 9.01 -9.52
C ASP A 80 -16.39 7.77 -10.25
N TYR A 81 -15.27 7.86 -10.96
CA TYR A 81 -14.60 6.72 -11.55
C TYR A 81 -14.16 5.71 -10.46
N ILE A 82 -13.51 6.18 -9.39
CA ILE A 82 -13.07 5.34 -8.28
C ILE A 82 -14.26 4.61 -7.65
N ARG A 83 -15.38 5.31 -7.42
CA ARG A 83 -16.61 4.71 -6.90
C ARG A 83 -17.14 3.62 -7.81
N GLN A 84 -17.13 3.85 -9.12
CA GLN A 84 -17.58 2.87 -10.11
C GLN A 84 -16.71 1.62 -10.11
N ILE A 85 -15.37 1.76 -10.18
CA ILE A 85 -14.46 0.61 -10.26
C ILE A 85 -14.42 -0.17 -8.95
N SER A 86 -14.58 0.48 -7.79
CA SER A 86 -14.64 -0.19 -6.48
C SER A 86 -15.84 -1.14 -6.34
N GLN A 87 -16.81 -1.07 -7.25
CA GLN A 87 -18.00 -1.92 -7.29
C GLN A 87 -17.96 -2.98 -8.41
N SER A 88 -16.88 -3.02 -9.20
CA SER A 88 -16.78 -3.91 -10.37
C SER A 88 -16.50 -5.38 -10.02
N TYR A 89 -15.93 -5.61 -8.83
CA TYR A 89 -15.68 -6.93 -8.25
C TYR A 89 -15.98 -6.92 -6.75
N ASP A 90 -16.11 -8.10 -6.16
CA ASP A 90 -16.23 -8.27 -4.70
C ASP A 90 -14.84 -8.13 -4.05
N PHE A 91 -14.31 -6.92 -4.02
CA PHE A 91 -13.02 -6.64 -3.42
C PHE A 91 -13.04 -6.82 -1.90
N ASP A 92 -11.97 -7.41 -1.37
CA ASP A 92 -11.75 -7.49 0.06
C ASP A 92 -11.27 -6.15 0.64
N TYR A 93 -10.55 -5.34 -0.17
CA TYR A 93 -10.09 -3.99 0.20
C TYR A 93 -9.70 -3.16 -1.03
N ILE A 94 -9.70 -1.84 -0.83
CA ILE A 94 -9.21 -0.86 -1.82
C ILE A 94 -8.09 -0.05 -1.14
N ILE A 95 -6.91 -0.06 -1.77
CA ILE A 95 -5.77 0.77 -1.39
C ILE A 95 -5.86 2.09 -2.15
N GLY A 96 -5.81 3.21 -1.45
CA GLY A 96 -5.69 4.53 -2.07
C GLY A 96 -4.26 5.03 -2.01
N SER A 97 -3.67 5.27 -3.17
CA SER A 97 -2.28 5.70 -3.32
C SER A 97 -2.17 7.03 -4.05
N VAL A 98 -1.10 7.77 -3.78
CA VAL A 98 -0.78 9.02 -4.48
C VAL A 98 0.57 8.84 -5.17
N HIS A 99 0.55 8.67 -6.49
CA HIS A 99 1.75 8.59 -7.35
C HIS A 99 1.96 9.88 -8.16
N PHE A 100 0.97 10.77 -8.20
CA PHE A 100 0.99 11.99 -8.99
C PHE A 100 0.78 13.24 -8.14
N ILE A 101 1.66 14.22 -8.29
CA ILE A 101 1.47 15.57 -7.73
C ILE A 101 1.19 16.53 -8.90
N ASP A 102 -0.09 16.93 -9.06
CA ASP A 102 -0.54 17.85 -10.11
C ASP A 102 -0.05 17.42 -11.52
N GLY A 103 -0.18 16.10 -11.82
CA GLY A 103 0.21 15.50 -13.09
C GLY A 103 1.68 15.06 -13.19
N TRP A 104 2.49 15.31 -12.16
CA TRP A 104 3.87 14.85 -12.09
C TRP A 104 3.93 13.48 -11.38
N GLY A 105 4.29 12.42 -12.12
CA GLY A 105 4.61 11.09 -11.56
C GLY A 105 5.96 11.13 -10.84
N PHE A 106 5.95 11.54 -9.58
CA PHE A 106 7.16 11.87 -8.83
C PHE A 106 8.02 10.65 -8.48
N ASP A 107 7.45 9.47 -8.46
CA ASP A 107 8.10 8.20 -8.17
C ASP A 107 8.71 7.55 -9.43
N HIS A 108 8.37 8.04 -10.64
CA HIS A 108 8.92 7.54 -11.87
C HIS A 108 10.41 7.91 -12.01
N PRO A 109 11.32 6.95 -12.31
CA PRO A 109 12.76 7.19 -12.37
C PRO A 109 13.17 8.32 -13.32
N ASP A 110 12.52 8.41 -14.48
CA ASP A 110 12.86 9.42 -15.50
C ASP A 110 12.47 10.85 -15.09
N LEU A 111 11.51 10.98 -14.14
CA LEU A 111 11.00 12.27 -13.67
C LEU A 111 11.59 12.71 -12.32
N ARG A 112 12.51 11.91 -11.74
CA ARG A 112 13.13 12.20 -10.44
C ARG A 112 13.89 13.53 -10.40
N HIS A 113 14.47 13.94 -11.53
CA HIS A 113 15.23 15.19 -11.64
C HIS A 113 14.40 16.43 -11.33
N LEU A 114 13.08 16.37 -11.50
CA LEU A 114 12.17 17.47 -11.22
C LEU A 114 12.10 17.85 -9.73
N PHE A 115 12.57 17.00 -8.82
CA PHE A 115 12.72 17.36 -7.41
C PHE A 115 13.73 18.50 -7.21
N GLU A 116 14.79 18.57 -8.05
CA GLU A 116 15.81 19.60 -7.96
C GLU A 116 15.29 20.98 -8.39
N GLU A 117 14.22 21.01 -9.18
CA GLU A 117 13.59 22.22 -9.72
C GLU A 117 12.52 22.80 -8.79
N LYS A 118 12.15 22.08 -7.71
CA LYS A 118 11.01 22.39 -6.85
C LYS A 118 11.43 22.69 -5.41
N ASP A 119 10.66 23.52 -4.72
CA ASP A 119 10.77 23.67 -3.27
C ASP A 119 10.26 22.38 -2.60
N ILE A 120 11.17 21.64 -1.99
CA ILE A 120 10.84 20.34 -1.38
C ILE A 120 9.78 20.43 -0.28
N ASP A 121 9.74 21.52 0.49
CA ASP A 121 8.73 21.71 1.53
C ASP A 121 7.34 21.93 0.93
N GLN A 122 7.26 22.62 -0.23
CA GLN A 122 5.99 22.74 -0.97
C GLN A 122 5.57 21.40 -1.58
N VAL A 123 6.52 20.61 -2.10
CA VAL A 123 6.26 19.27 -2.63
C VAL A 123 5.66 18.36 -1.54
N TYR A 124 6.27 18.33 -0.34
CA TYR A 124 5.75 17.58 0.80
C TYR A 124 4.37 18.06 1.23
N SER A 125 4.17 19.37 1.33
CA SER A 125 2.88 19.96 1.69
C SER A 125 1.80 19.53 0.70
N ARG A 126 2.08 19.63 -0.61
CA ARG A 126 1.12 19.26 -1.66
C ARG A 126 0.83 17.76 -1.70
N TYR A 127 1.86 16.93 -1.53
CA TYR A 127 1.70 15.48 -1.44
C TYR A 127 0.73 15.08 -0.31
N PHE A 128 0.99 15.54 0.91
CA PHE A 128 0.13 15.21 2.05
C PHE A 128 -1.26 15.85 1.98
N GLU A 129 -1.40 16.99 1.30
CA GLU A 129 -2.71 17.54 0.96
C GLU A 129 -3.50 16.59 0.05
N LEU A 130 -2.87 16.01 -0.97
CA LEU A 130 -3.51 15.02 -1.85
C LEU A 130 -3.92 13.76 -1.08
N VAL A 131 -3.05 13.24 -0.20
CA VAL A 131 -3.41 12.12 0.68
C VAL A 131 -4.60 12.49 1.59
N GLN A 132 -4.61 13.71 2.15
CA GLN A 132 -5.73 14.19 2.97
C GLN A 132 -7.04 14.30 2.16
N MET A 133 -6.95 14.68 0.89
CA MET A 133 -8.11 14.69 -0.02
C MET A 133 -8.60 13.26 -0.27
N ALA A 134 -7.70 12.30 -0.53
CA ALA A 134 -8.05 10.88 -0.67
C ALA A 134 -8.81 10.37 0.56
N VAL A 135 -8.28 10.62 1.76
CA VAL A 135 -8.95 10.24 3.03
C VAL A 135 -10.36 10.80 3.14
N LYS A 136 -10.55 12.08 2.78
CA LYS A 136 -11.87 12.75 2.84
C LYS A 136 -12.92 12.17 1.91
N THR A 137 -12.52 11.46 0.85
CA THR A 137 -13.48 10.82 -0.06
C THR A 137 -14.24 9.66 0.58
N GLY A 138 -13.63 8.97 1.55
CA GLY A 138 -14.19 7.75 2.15
C GLY A 138 -14.28 6.56 1.17
N LEU A 139 -13.55 6.59 0.06
CA LEU A 139 -13.60 5.56 -0.99
C LEU A 139 -12.65 4.39 -0.73
N PHE A 140 -11.63 4.59 0.09
CA PHE A 140 -10.55 3.66 0.35
C PHE A 140 -10.66 3.01 1.73
N ASP A 141 -10.12 1.81 1.87
CA ASP A 141 -10.01 1.10 3.15
C ASP A 141 -8.61 1.28 3.75
N ILE A 142 -7.60 1.36 2.88
CA ILE A 142 -6.19 1.43 3.23
C ILE A 142 -5.56 2.63 2.52
N ILE A 143 -4.74 3.41 3.23
CA ILE A 143 -3.81 4.36 2.60
C ILE A 143 -2.51 3.62 2.34
N GLY A 144 -2.14 3.49 1.06
CA GLY A 144 -0.90 2.86 0.60
C GLY A 144 0.32 3.73 0.91
N HIS A 145 1.48 3.10 1.13
CA HIS A 145 2.81 3.72 1.29
C HIS A 145 2.80 5.23 1.62
N LEU A 146 2.23 5.56 2.79
CA LEU A 146 1.80 6.90 3.23
C LEU A 146 2.79 8.06 2.92
N ASP A 147 4.08 7.81 2.95
CA ASP A 147 5.14 8.81 2.70
C ASP A 147 6.04 8.45 1.52
N LEU A 148 5.45 7.91 0.45
CA LEU A 148 6.14 7.54 -0.79
C LEU A 148 6.95 8.70 -1.39
N ILE A 149 6.56 9.94 -1.11
CA ILE A 149 7.24 11.15 -1.57
C ILE A 149 8.76 11.17 -1.27
N LYS A 150 9.20 10.40 -0.28
CA LYS A 150 10.62 10.27 0.10
C LYS A 150 11.43 9.28 -0.76
N ILE A 151 10.81 8.60 -1.73
CA ILE A 151 11.37 7.47 -2.49
C ILE A 151 12.81 7.70 -3.01
N TRP A 152 13.14 8.93 -3.42
CA TRP A 152 14.45 9.31 -3.92
C TRP A 152 15.41 9.84 -2.84
N GLY A 153 15.00 9.81 -1.56
CA GLY A 153 15.80 10.28 -0.43
C GLY A 153 15.65 11.77 -0.12
N HIS A 154 14.83 12.51 -0.87
CA HIS A 154 14.53 13.91 -0.56
C HIS A 154 13.75 14.05 0.75
N ARG A 155 14.07 15.10 1.52
CA ARG A 155 13.46 15.38 2.83
C ARG A 155 13.06 16.85 2.91
N PRO A 156 11.99 17.17 3.66
CA PRO A 156 11.64 18.56 3.93
C PRO A 156 12.76 19.23 4.75
N ARG A 157 12.91 20.54 4.59
CA ARG A 157 14.02 21.31 5.19
C ARG A 157 13.56 22.26 6.28
N ARG A 158 12.31 22.77 6.19
CA ARG A 158 11.78 23.77 7.14
C ARG A 158 11.12 23.14 8.37
N HIS A 159 10.50 21.98 8.17
CA HIS A 159 9.76 21.26 9.20
C HIS A 159 10.14 19.78 9.21
N ASN A 160 10.01 19.15 10.37
CA ASN A 160 10.04 17.68 10.46
C ASN A 160 8.83 17.11 9.72
N VAL A 161 8.95 15.87 9.22
CA VAL A 161 7.86 15.18 8.50
C VAL A 161 6.57 15.09 9.33
N LEU A 162 6.68 14.97 10.65
CA LEU A 162 5.52 14.91 11.56
C LEU A 162 4.62 16.15 11.46
N PHE A 163 5.19 17.32 11.16
CA PHE A 163 4.43 18.54 10.90
C PHE A 163 3.38 18.35 9.77
N TYR A 164 3.75 17.60 8.73
CA TYR A 164 2.87 17.38 7.58
C TYR A 164 1.84 16.28 7.82
N VAL A 165 2.16 15.28 8.65
CA VAL A 165 1.33 14.07 8.78
C VAL A 165 0.44 14.05 10.02
N GLU A 166 0.72 14.82 11.07
CA GLU A 166 0.01 14.68 12.35
C GLU A 166 -1.50 14.91 12.22
N SER A 167 -1.91 15.97 11.51
CA SER A 167 -3.33 16.25 11.24
C SER A 167 -3.97 15.19 10.34
N LEU A 168 -3.22 14.72 9.34
CA LEU A 168 -3.65 13.65 8.43
C LEU A 168 -3.91 12.36 9.20
N LEU A 169 -3.02 11.96 10.10
CA LEU A 169 -3.19 10.76 10.93
C LEU A 169 -4.47 10.82 11.79
N ASN A 170 -4.82 12.01 12.31
CA ASN A 170 -6.08 12.18 13.03
C ASN A 170 -7.29 11.98 12.10
N SER A 171 -7.20 12.45 10.86
CA SER A 171 -8.26 12.28 9.86
C SER A 171 -8.42 10.82 9.45
N ILE A 172 -7.31 10.10 9.22
CA ILE A 172 -7.30 8.67 8.90
C ILE A 172 -7.96 7.87 10.03
N LYS A 173 -7.56 8.15 11.29
CA LYS A 173 -8.17 7.50 12.46
C LYS A 173 -9.68 7.78 12.56
N ALA A 174 -10.09 9.04 12.38
CA ALA A 174 -11.50 9.43 12.44
C ALA A 174 -12.33 8.78 11.32
N ALA A 175 -11.74 8.55 10.16
CA ALA A 175 -12.36 7.86 9.03
C ALA A 175 -12.41 6.31 9.21
N GLY A 176 -11.75 5.76 10.23
CA GLY A 176 -11.63 4.30 10.44
C GLY A 176 -10.79 3.60 9.38
N MET A 177 -9.96 4.33 8.62
CA MET A 177 -9.10 3.80 7.58
C MET A 177 -7.82 3.22 8.18
N LEU A 178 -7.21 2.31 7.43
CA LEU A 178 -5.95 1.67 7.76
C LEU A 178 -4.79 2.41 7.07
N ILE A 179 -3.59 2.24 7.63
CA ILE A 179 -2.36 2.63 6.94
C ILE A 179 -1.55 1.37 6.65
N GLU A 180 -1.11 1.27 5.42
CA GLU A 180 -0.17 0.22 5.03
C GLU A 180 1.22 0.50 5.58
N ILE A 181 1.86 -0.52 6.14
CA ILE A 181 3.31 -0.53 6.36
C ILE A 181 3.93 -1.31 5.21
N ASN A 182 4.59 -0.57 4.34
CA ASN A 182 5.06 -1.07 3.05
C ASN A 182 6.58 -1.23 3.06
N SER A 183 7.03 -2.43 2.73
CA SER A 183 8.46 -2.76 2.75
C SER A 183 9.20 -2.41 1.45
N ALA A 184 8.51 -2.00 0.38
CA ALA A 184 9.15 -1.72 -0.91
C ALA A 184 10.26 -0.67 -0.81
N GLY A 185 10.10 0.31 0.05
CA GLY A 185 11.09 1.37 0.24
C GLY A 185 12.48 0.87 0.66
N LEU A 186 12.56 -0.30 1.31
CA LEU A 186 13.83 -0.97 1.62
C LEU A 186 14.61 -1.36 0.36
N ARG A 187 13.91 -1.53 -0.79
CA ARG A 187 14.47 -1.86 -2.10
C ARG A 187 14.64 -0.63 -3.01
N LYS A 188 14.19 0.53 -2.55
CA LYS A 188 14.26 1.79 -3.31
C LYS A 188 15.44 2.64 -2.84
N PRO A 189 15.81 3.71 -3.56
CA PRO A 189 16.95 4.57 -3.20
C PRO A 189 16.90 5.14 -1.79
N VAL A 190 15.71 5.33 -1.23
CA VAL A 190 15.52 5.80 0.14
C VAL A 190 16.01 4.81 1.20
N GLY A 191 15.97 3.49 0.92
CA GLY A 191 16.41 2.44 1.86
C GLY A 191 15.60 2.34 3.16
N GLU A 192 14.38 2.84 3.18
CA GLU A 192 13.50 2.86 4.35
C GLU A 192 12.09 2.38 3.99
N MET A 193 11.40 1.71 4.92
CA MET A 193 10.00 1.34 4.73
C MET A 193 9.08 2.57 4.65
N TYR A 194 7.87 2.38 4.14
CA TYR A 194 6.80 3.39 4.16
C TYR A 194 5.73 3.00 5.18
N PRO A 195 5.31 3.91 6.09
CA PRO A 195 5.98 5.18 6.37
C PRO A 195 7.28 4.98 7.17
N GLN A 196 8.08 6.07 7.29
CA GLN A 196 9.29 6.07 8.10
C GLN A 196 8.99 5.87 9.59
N GLN A 197 10.01 5.45 10.34
CA GLN A 197 9.87 5.00 11.73
C GLN A 197 9.19 6.03 12.64
N GLU A 198 9.55 7.30 12.56
CA GLU A 198 8.95 8.36 13.40
C GLU A 198 7.43 8.48 13.19
N ILE A 199 6.96 8.27 11.96
CA ILE A 199 5.53 8.26 11.65
C ILE A 199 4.88 7.00 12.25
N ILE A 200 5.52 5.84 12.16
CA ILE A 200 5.03 4.57 12.76
C ILE A 200 4.88 4.72 14.27
N GLU A 201 5.85 5.32 14.96
CA GLU A 201 5.79 5.57 16.40
C GLU A 201 4.62 6.50 16.77
N LEU A 202 4.40 7.56 15.97
CA LEU A 202 3.25 8.45 16.15
C LEU A 202 1.93 7.72 15.88
N MET A 203 1.87 6.86 14.87
CA MET A 203 0.69 6.02 14.57
C MET A 203 0.36 5.08 15.74
N ALA A 204 1.38 4.45 16.34
CA ALA A 204 1.22 3.60 17.52
C ALA A 204 0.61 4.39 18.69
N SER A 205 1.15 5.57 18.99
CA SER A 205 0.64 6.45 20.05
C SER A 205 -0.81 6.88 19.83
N LYS A 206 -1.22 7.01 18.56
CA LYS A 206 -2.59 7.33 18.15
C LYS A 206 -3.48 6.09 18.00
N GLN A 207 -2.95 4.88 18.16
CA GLN A 207 -3.67 3.63 17.96
C GLN A 207 -4.33 3.53 16.57
N ILE A 208 -3.59 3.87 15.52
CA ILE A 208 -4.03 3.72 14.14
C ILE A 208 -3.82 2.26 13.72
N ALA A 209 -4.83 1.63 13.17
CA ALA A 209 -4.73 0.25 12.69
C ALA A 209 -3.89 0.17 11.40
N VAL A 210 -3.15 -0.93 11.24
CA VAL A 210 -2.19 -1.11 10.15
C VAL A 210 -2.40 -2.43 9.41
N THR A 211 -2.01 -2.43 8.14
CA THR A 211 -1.80 -3.62 7.31
C THR A 211 -0.34 -3.71 6.87
N LEU A 212 0.06 -4.85 6.29
CA LEU A 212 1.41 -5.06 5.77
C LEU A 212 1.36 -5.27 4.26
N GLY A 213 2.31 -4.68 3.54
CA GLY A 213 2.47 -4.85 2.11
C GLY A 213 3.93 -4.87 1.67
N SER A 214 4.25 -5.72 0.70
CA SER A 214 5.59 -5.75 0.10
C SER A 214 5.68 -4.93 -1.18
N ASP A 215 4.55 -4.60 -1.79
CA ASP A 215 4.47 -3.93 -3.09
C ASP A 215 5.29 -4.70 -4.14
N ALA A 216 5.01 -6.01 -4.16
CA ALA A 216 5.74 -6.96 -4.99
C ALA A 216 5.23 -6.93 -6.43
N HIS A 217 6.11 -6.60 -7.36
CA HIS A 217 5.86 -6.63 -8.81
C HIS A 217 6.43 -7.89 -9.49
N HIS A 218 7.00 -8.78 -8.69
CA HIS A 218 7.57 -10.05 -9.15
C HIS A 218 7.49 -11.10 -8.03
N PRO A 219 7.29 -12.40 -8.33
CA PRO A 219 7.18 -13.44 -7.30
C PRO A 219 8.31 -13.44 -6.26
N ARG A 220 9.53 -13.05 -6.65
CA ARG A 220 10.68 -12.99 -5.72
C ARG A 220 10.54 -11.93 -4.63
N GLN A 221 9.71 -10.92 -4.84
CA GLN A 221 9.53 -9.79 -3.91
C GLN A 221 8.43 -10.04 -2.87
N VAL A 222 7.54 -11.02 -3.09
CA VAL A 222 6.43 -11.34 -2.17
C VAL A 222 6.96 -11.54 -0.75
N GLY A 223 6.47 -10.72 0.18
CA GLY A 223 6.86 -10.78 1.59
C GLY A 223 8.28 -10.31 1.89
N GLU A 224 9.01 -9.74 0.92
CA GLU A 224 10.36 -9.23 1.13
C GLU A 224 10.35 -8.06 2.12
N GLY A 225 11.19 -8.12 3.16
CA GLY A 225 11.26 -7.09 4.21
C GLY A 225 10.14 -7.14 5.26
N LEU A 226 9.07 -7.94 5.09
CA LEU A 226 7.94 -7.94 6.03
C LEU A 226 8.28 -8.47 7.43
N GLN A 227 9.30 -9.31 7.58
CA GLN A 227 9.78 -9.70 8.92
C GLN A 227 10.45 -8.52 9.65
N GLU A 228 11.18 -7.68 8.92
CA GLU A 228 11.76 -6.45 9.45
C GLU A 228 10.66 -5.46 9.84
N VAL A 229 9.69 -5.22 8.94
CA VAL A 229 8.50 -4.40 9.21
C VAL A 229 7.78 -4.86 10.47
N ARG A 230 7.53 -6.17 10.62
CA ARG A 230 6.91 -6.74 11.82
C ARG A 230 7.71 -6.43 13.09
N GLY A 231 9.04 -6.55 13.03
CA GLY A 231 9.94 -6.20 14.14
C GLY A 231 9.80 -4.73 14.55
N VAL A 232 9.79 -3.82 13.57
CA VAL A 232 9.60 -2.37 13.82
C VAL A 232 8.25 -2.10 14.46
N LEU A 233 7.17 -2.72 13.98
CA LEU A 233 5.83 -2.55 14.54
C LEU A 233 5.76 -3.00 16.00
N ILE A 234 6.31 -4.18 16.32
CA ILE A 234 6.34 -4.70 17.70
C ILE A 234 7.14 -3.73 18.60
N ASN A 235 8.28 -3.24 18.15
CA ASN A 235 9.10 -2.29 18.90
C ASN A 235 8.39 -0.95 19.10
N ALA A 236 7.56 -0.51 18.16
CA ALA A 236 6.72 0.69 18.28
C ALA A 236 5.48 0.48 19.18
N GLY A 237 5.20 -0.76 19.61
CA GLY A 237 4.10 -1.07 20.53
C GLY A 237 2.83 -1.61 19.85
N PHE A 238 2.85 -1.90 18.56
CA PHE A 238 1.74 -2.61 17.92
C PHE A 238 1.70 -4.08 18.37
N THR A 239 0.51 -4.55 18.65
CA THR A 239 0.24 -5.95 19.02
C THR A 239 -0.61 -6.69 18.01
N HIS A 240 -1.31 -5.94 17.16
CA HIS A 240 -2.25 -6.44 16.17
C HIS A 240 -2.04 -5.76 14.82
N ARG A 241 -2.42 -6.45 13.76
CA ARG A 241 -2.62 -5.94 12.41
C ARG A 241 -4.08 -6.13 11.99
N ALA A 242 -4.53 -5.39 11.00
CA ALA A 242 -5.85 -5.58 10.43
C ALA A 242 -5.81 -6.64 9.32
N SER A 243 -6.84 -7.49 9.28
CA SER A 243 -7.22 -8.32 8.16
C SER A 243 -8.53 -7.81 7.57
N LEU A 244 -8.68 -7.84 6.26
CA LEU A 244 -9.86 -7.36 5.55
C LEU A 244 -10.48 -8.49 4.72
N GLN A 245 -11.80 -8.63 4.84
CA GLN A 245 -12.61 -9.50 4.00
C GLN A 245 -13.91 -8.78 3.64
N GLN A 246 -14.20 -8.68 2.34
CA GLN A 246 -15.38 -7.95 1.84
C GLN A 246 -15.50 -6.55 2.48
N ARG A 247 -14.35 -5.86 2.60
CA ARG A 247 -14.20 -4.53 3.21
C ARG A 247 -14.58 -4.47 4.71
N GLN A 248 -14.68 -5.61 5.36
CA GLN A 248 -14.88 -5.71 6.81
C GLN A 248 -13.55 -6.02 7.49
N MET A 249 -13.23 -5.23 8.51
CA MET A 249 -11.96 -5.31 9.24
C MET A 249 -12.06 -6.23 10.45
N GLU A 250 -11.05 -7.09 10.61
CA GLU A 250 -10.78 -7.86 11.82
C GLU A 250 -9.36 -7.60 12.31
N MET A 251 -9.17 -7.47 13.62
CA MET A 251 -7.85 -7.28 14.22
C MET A 251 -7.24 -8.63 14.62
N LEU A 252 -6.10 -8.99 14.02
CA LEU A 252 -5.38 -10.23 14.27
C LEU A 252 -4.02 -9.95 14.92
N PRO A 253 -3.48 -10.85 15.78
CA PRO A 253 -2.15 -10.70 16.35
C PRO A 253 -1.06 -10.57 15.27
N LEU A 254 -0.06 -9.71 15.56
CA LEU A 254 1.14 -9.54 14.74
C LEU A 254 2.05 -10.78 14.79
#